data_c609b646aa5e0b5cd695ef5aa39d2606
#
_entry.id   c609b646aa5e0b5cd695ef5aa39d2606
#
_cell.length_a   1.000
_cell.length_b   1.000
_cell.length_c   1.000
_cell.angle_alpha   90.00
_cell.angle_beta   90.00
_cell.angle_gamma   90.00
#
_symmetry.space_group_name_H-M   'P 1'
#
loop_
_entity.id
_entity.type
_entity.pdbx_description
1 polymer ?
#
loop_
_entity_poly.entity_id
_entity_poly.type
_entity_poly.pdbx_seq_one_letter_code
_entity_poly.pdbx_strand_id
1 'polypeptide(L)'
;MWKALQGPGADPKLWDYLPYGPFPERSAFNDWLNNHAANSDPYFFSVIDRASGDVQGLLSLMSIVPSQGRIEIGHVTFGAPMQRSPKSTEAVYLLAKESFALGYRRLEWKCNNGNARSKYAAERLGFSFEGVFRQHMVVKGQNRDTAWYSILDSEWPAIGAGFERWLSDENQTDSGQVRTLAECRG
;
A
#
# COMPACT_ATOMS: atom_id res chain seq x y z
N MET A 1 2.41 -16.33 3.38
CA MET A 1 2.56 -15.36 2.27
C MET A 1 2.30 -15.99 0.90
N TRP A 2 3.05 -17.06 0.47
CA TRP A 2 2.82 -17.73 -0.84
C TRP A 2 1.34 -18.06 -1.10
N LYS A 3 0.67 -18.72 -0.15
CA LYS A 3 -0.74 -19.10 -0.25
C LYS A 3 -1.66 -17.89 -0.54
N ALA A 4 -1.39 -16.75 0.07
CA ALA A 4 -2.23 -15.56 -0.07
C ALA A 4 -2.00 -14.80 -1.39
N LEU A 5 -0.77 -14.81 -1.91
CA LEU A 5 -0.37 -13.97 -3.05
C LEU A 5 -0.21 -14.73 -4.37
N GLN A 6 0.00 -16.06 -4.30
CA GLN A 6 0.31 -16.91 -5.47
C GLN A 6 -0.39 -18.27 -5.41
N GLY A 7 -1.03 -18.61 -4.28
CA GLY A 7 -1.74 -19.89 -4.10
C GLY A 7 -3.03 -19.97 -4.91
N PRO A 8 -3.71 -21.13 -4.84
CA PRO A 8 -5.01 -21.30 -5.47
C PRO A 8 -5.99 -20.21 -5.04
N GLY A 9 -6.59 -19.50 -6.00
CA GLY A 9 -7.51 -18.39 -5.76
C GLY A 9 -6.84 -17.00 -5.62
N ALA A 10 -5.50 -16.90 -5.71
CA ALA A 10 -4.84 -15.60 -5.81
C ALA A 10 -5.17 -14.93 -7.16
N ASP A 11 -5.38 -13.61 -7.14
CA ASP A 11 -5.60 -12.84 -8.36
C ASP A 11 -4.26 -12.74 -9.14
N PRO A 12 -4.12 -13.33 -10.33
CA PRO A 12 -2.88 -13.25 -11.11
C PRO A 12 -2.51 -11.82 -11.49
N LYS A 13 -3.48 -10.90 -11.53
CA LYS A 13 -3.29 -9.48 -11.83
C LYS A 13 -2.62 -8.69 -10.71
N LEU A 14 -2.38 -9.28 -9.54
CA LEU A 14 -1.64 -8.64 -8.44
C LEU A 14 -0.26 -8.14 -8.89
N TRP A 15 0.36 -8.84 -9.87
CA TRP A 15 1.73 -8.60 -10.29
C TRP A 15 1.87 -7.75 -11.56
N ASP A 16 0.76 -7.38 -12.21
CA ASP A 16 0.77 -6.70 -13.51
C ASP A 16 1.57 -5.39 -13.51
N TYR A 17 1.47 -4.63 -12.41
CA TYR A 17 2.11 -3.32 -12.28
C TYR A 17 3.36 -3.31 -11.39
N LEU A 18 3.77 -4.47 -10.89
CA LEU A 18 4.99 -4.62 -10.10
C LEU A 18 6.19 -4.98 -11.01
N PRO A 19 7.41 -4.58 -10.66
CA PRO A 19 8.60 -4.86 -11.48
C PRO A 19 9.03 -6.34 -11.46
N TYR A 20 8.41 -7.16 -10.64
CA TYR A 20 8.66 -8.58 -10.44
C TYR A 20 7.34 -9.37 -10.43
N GLY A 21 7.46 -10.70 -10.39
CA GLY A 21 6.30 -11.62 -10.42
C GLY A 21 5.48 -11.53 -11.73
N PRO A 22 4.45 -12.39 -11.87
CA PRO A 22 4.20 -13.52 -10.98
C PRO A 22 5.39 -14.49 -10.94
N PHE A 23 5.51 -15.26 -9.86
CA PHE A 23 6.60 -16.25 -9.72
C PHE A 23 6.10 -17.61 -10.16
N PRO A 24 6.87 -18.35 -11.00
CA PRO A 24 6.42 -19.64 -11.52
C PRO A 24 6.36 -20.72 -10.44
N GLU A 25 7.23 -20.61 -9.43
CA GLU A 25 7.36 -21.59 -8.37
C GLU A 25 7.56 -20.92 -7.00
N ARG A 26 7.24 -21.69 -5.94
CA ARG A 26 7.42 -21.22 -4.56
C ARG A 26 8.88 -20.94 -4.20
N SER A 27 9.82 -21.71 -4.77
CA SER A 27 11.26 -21.47 -4.60
C SER A 27 11.65 -20.09 -5.10
N ALA A 28 11.29 -19.73 -6.32
CA ALA A 28 11.59 -18.42 -6.91
C ALA A 28 10.98 -17.26 -6.10
N PHE A 29 9.78 -17.45 -5.54
CA PHE A 29 9.18 -16.48 -4.64
C PHE A 29 9.94 -16.36 -3.31
N ASN A 30 10.38 -17.48 -2.74
CA ASN A 30 11.17 -17.48 -1.51
C ASN A 30 12.54 -16.82 -1.73
N ASP A 31 13.20 -17.09 -2.85
CA ASP A 31 14.47 -16.45 -3.20
C ASP A 31 14.31 -14.94 -3.34
N TRP A 32 13.23 -14.51 -4.00
CA TRP A 32 12.90 -13.09 -4.08
C TRP A 32 12.68 -12.48 -2.69
N LEU A 33 11.91 -13.12 -1.80
CA LEU A 33 11.70 -12.66 -0.42
C LEU A 33 13.01 -12.56 0.36
N ASN A 34 13.85 -13.59 0.30
CA ASN A 34 15.12 -13.64 1.02
C ASN A 34 16.07 -12.53 0.55
N ASN A 35 16.10 -12.28 -0.77
CA ASN A 35 16.93 -11.21 -1.34
C ASN A 35 16.46 -9.80 -0.95
N HIS A 36 15.19 -9.65 -0.57
CA HIS A 36 14.62 -8.35 -0.20
C HIS A 36 14.43 -8.17 1.30
N ALA A 37 14.47 -9.25 2.09
CA ALA A 37 14.24 -9.21 3.53
C ALA A 37 15.28 -8.40 4.32
N ALA A 38 16.51 -8.28 3.78
CA ALA A 38 17.60 -7.53 4.40
C ALA A 38 17.72 -6.09 3.87
N ASN A 39 16.89 -5.68 2.92
CA ASN A 39 16.97 -4.34 2.35
C ASN A 39 16.46 -3.30 3.34
N SER A 40 17.15 -2.16 3.38
CA SER A 40 16.72 -0.98 4.12
C SER A 40 15.87 -0.01 3.27
N ASP A 41 15.94 -0.12 1.93
CA ASP A 41 15.13 0.63 0.97
C ASP A 41 15.01 -0.18 -0.35
N PRO A 42 13.84 -0.72 -0.69
CA PRO A 42 12.59 -0.73 0.10
C PRO A 42 12.68 -1.60 1.36
N TYR A 43 12.10 -1.11 2.46
CA TYR A 43 11.93 -1.86 3.70
C TYR A 43 10.55 -2.53 3.72
N PHE A 44 10.51 -3.84 3.62
CA PHE A 44 9.28 -4.61 3.48
C PHE A 44 8.64 -5.00 4.82
N PHE A 45 7.32 -4.97 4.85
CA PHE A 45 6.49 -5.42 5.96
C PHE A 45 5.56 -6.54 5.49
N SER A 46 5.44 -7.59 6.29
CA SER A 46 4.39 -8.60 6.15
C SER A 46 3.14 -8.17 6.90
N VAL A 47 1.98 -8.29 6.28
CA VAL A 47 0.71 -8.05 6.96
C VAL A 47 0.17 -9.36 7.48
N ILE A 48 0.07 -9.46 8.80
CA ILE A 48 -0.37 -10.67 9.51
C ILE A 48 -1.77 -10.43 10.08
N ASP A 49 -2.69 -11.29 9.75
CA ASP A 49 -4.02 -11.30 10.35
C ASP A 49 -3.91 -11.76 11.81
N ARG A 50 -4.33 -10.93 12.75
CA ARG A 50 -4.19 -11.23 14.20
C ARG A 50 -5.04 -12.41 14.65
N ALA A 51 -6.18 -12.64 14.02
CA ALA A 51 -7.09 -13.73 14.43
C ALA A 51 -6.60 -15.10 13.96
N SER A 52 -6.07 -15.19 12.72
CA SER A 52 -5.62 -16.47 12.16
C SER A 52 -4.11 -16.70 12.25
N GLY A 53 -3.30 -15.64 12.46
CA GLY A 53 -1.85 -15.70 12.35
C GLY A 53 -1.32 -15.81 10.92
N ASP A 54 -2.20 -15.80 9.92
CA ASP A 54 -1.82 -15.93 8.52
C ASP A 54 -1.23 -14.63 7.96
N VAL A 55 -0.16 -14.76 7.18
CA VAL A 55 0.36 -13.65 6.38
C VAL A 55 -0.53 -13.48 5.15
N GLN A 56 -1.22 -12.34 5.05
CA GLN A 56 -2.22 -12.06 4.02
C GLN A 56 -1.78 -11.04 2.97
N GLY A 57 -0.66 -10.36 3.18
CA GLY A 57 -0.17 -9.35 2.27
C GLY A 57 1.24 -8.87 2.60
N LEU A 58 1.75 -7.99 1.76
CA LEU A 58 2.97 -7.23 2.00
C LEU A 58 2.82 -5.80 1.47
N LEU A 59 3.59 -4.90 2.04
CA LEU A 59 3.80 -3.54 1.55
C LEU A 59 5.18 -3.06 2.04
N SER A 60 5.63 -1.91 1.58
CA SER A 60 6.94 -1.39 1.99
C SER A 60 6.90 0.11 2.28
N LEU A 61 7.88 0.55 3.07
CA LEU A 61 8.38 1.91 3.05
C LEU A 61 9.59 1.96 2.13
N MET A 62 9.62 2.92 1.22
CA MET A 62 10.67 3.04 0.22
C MET A 62 10.94 4.51 -0.15
N SER A 63 11.93 4.73 -1.00
CA SER A 63 12.37 6.09 -1.36
C SER A 63 12.60 6.93 -0.10
N ILE A 64 13.28 6.32 0.88
CA ILE A 64 13.48 6.87 2.23
C ILE A 64 14.58 7.92 2.18
N VAL A 65 14.21 9.21 2.23
CA VAL A 65 15.15 10.33 2.16
C VAL A 65 14.95 11.27 3.34
N PRO A 66 15.56 10.95 4.51
CA PRO A 66 15.37 11.74 5.74
C PRO A 66 15.82 13.18 5.59
N SER A 67 16.90 13.45 4.84
CA SER A 67 17.40 14.80 4.59
C SER A 67 16.44 15.72 3.85
N GLN A 68 15.44 15.14 3.13
CA GLN A 68 14.38 15.86 2.46
C GLN A 68 13.02 15.70 3.15
N GLY A 69 12.96 14.87 4.20
CA GLY A 69 11.73 14.58 4.93
C GLY A 69 10.67 13.86 4.11
N ARG A 70 11.06 13.03 3.13
CA ARG A 70 10.12 12.29 2.29
C ARG A 70 10.30 10.78 2.40
N ILE A 71 9.19 10.06 2.28
CA ILE A 71 9.10 8.60 2.32
C ILE A 71 7.91 8.17 1.47
N GLU A 72 7.95 6.96 0.93
CA GLU A 72 6.89 6.41 0.08
C GLU A 72 6.35 5.10 0.63
N ILE A 73 5.02 4.91 0.58
CA ILE A 73 4.40 3.59 0.71
C ILE A 73 4.35 2.96 -0.69
N GLY A 74 5.03 1.82 -0.85
CA GLY A 74 5.10 1.11 -2.12
C GLY A 74 4.91 -0.39 -1.99
N HIS A 75 5.03 -1.08 -3.13
CA HIS A 75 4.95 -2.54 -3.24
C HIS A 75 3.69 -3.16 -2.61
N VAL A 76 2.59 -2.40 -2.54
CA VAL A 76 1.34 -2.82 -1.91
C VAL A 76 0.75 -4.02 -2.65
N THR A 77 0.79 -5.18 -1.99
CA THR A 77 0.34 -6.45 -2.56
C THR A 77 -0.49 -7.19 -1.52
N PHE A 78 -1.80 -7.13 -1.65
CA PHE A 78 -2.75 -7.70 -0.71
C PHE A 78 -3.47 -8.90 -1.33
N GLY A 79 -3.42 -10.05 -0.64
CA GLY A 79 -4.17 -11.24 -1.01
C GLY A 79 -5.68 -11.03 -0.93
N ALA A 80 -6.45 -11.91 -1.56
CA ALA A 80 -7.90 -11.81 -1.65
C ALA A 80 -8.60 -11.56 -0.28
N PRO A 81 -8.20 -12.19 0.85
CA PRO A 81 -8.84 -11.95 2.14
C PRO A 81 -8.68 -10.51 2.68
N MET A 82 -7.65 -9.78 2.22
CA MET A 82 -7.43 -8.40 2.62
C MET A 82 -8.08 -7.38 1.69
N GLN A 83 -8.30 -7.75 0.43
CA GLN A 83 -8.85 -6.83 -0.56
C GLN A 83 -10.26 -6.40 -0.15
N ARG A 84 -10.54 -5.07 -0.25
CA ARG A 84 -11.84 -4.48 0.11
C ARG A 84 -12.27 -4.75 1.57
N SER A 85 -11.30 -4.97 2.46
CA SER A 85 -11.54 -5.16 3.89
C SER A 85 -10.94 -4.02 4.72
N PRO A 86 -11.37 -3.84 5.98
CA PRO A 86 -10.75 -2.88 6.89
C PRO A 86 -9.24 -3.11 7.07
N LYS A 87 -8.78 -4.36 7.02
CA LYS A 87 -7.37 -4.75 7.19
C LYS A 87 -6.43 -4.07 6.19
N SER A 88 -6.85 -3.93 4.92
CA SER A 88 -6.04 -3.26 3.90
C SER A 88 -5.89 -1.76 4.17
N THR A 89 -6.92 -1.13 4.70
CA THR A 89 -6.91 0.27 5.11
C THR A 89 -6.06 0.48 6.35
N GLU A 90 -6.22 -0.39 7.36
CA GLU A 90 -5.43 -0.39 8.59
C GLU A 90 -3.93 -0.54 8.32
N ALA A 91 -3.54 -1.48 7.44
CA ALA A 91 -2.13 -1.68 7.09
C ALA A 91 -1.48 -0.42 6.52
N VAL A 92 -2.17 0.32 5.64
CA VAL A 92 -1.68 1.59 5.12
C VAL A 92 -1.69 2.68 6.19
N TYR A 93 -2.74 2.76 7.00
CA TYR A 93 -2.82 3.71 8.12
C TYR A 93 -1.65 3.57 9.09
N LEU A 94 -1.31 2.33 9.48
CA LEU A 94 -0.22 2.07 10.41
C LEU A 94 1.13 2.56 9.87
N LEU A 95 1.44 2.31 8.58
CA LEU A 95 2.66 2.83 7.97
C LEU A 95 2.65 4.35 7.81
N ALA A 96 1.51 4.94 7.46
CA ALA A 96 1.37 6.38 7.38
C ALA A 96 1.58 7.04 8.76
N LYS A 97 0.94 6.50 9.80
CA LYS A 97 1.08 6.96 11.18
C LYS A 97 2.53 6.93 11.64
N GLU A 98 3.22 5.82 11.41
CA GLU A 98 4.64 5.68 11.76
C GLU A 98 5.51 6.65 10.96
N SER A 99 5.27 6.82 9.66
CA SER A 99 6.03 7.75 8.82
C SER A 99 5.98 9.18 9.35
N PHE A 100 4.80 9.68 9.73
CA PHE A 100 4.67 11.01 10.30
C PHE A 100 5.18 11.10 11.74
N ALA A 101 5.05 10.03 12.54
CA ALA A 101 5.64 9.97 13.89
C ALA A 101 7.17 10.02 13.87
N LEU A 102 7.82 9.48 12.84
CA LEU A 102 9.25 9.58 12.59
C LEU A 102 9.70 10.97 12.06
N GLY A 103 8.77 11.90 11.86
CA GLY A 103 9.07 13.28 11.46
C GLY A 103 9.18 13.50 9.95
N TYR A 104 8.77 12.54 9.12
CA TYR A 104 8.65 12.79 7.69
C TYR A 104 7.54 13.81 7.44
N ARG A 105 7.83 14.80 6.57
CA ARG A 105 6.88 15.87 6.22
C ARG A 105 6.03 15.56 5.00
N ARG A 106 6.40 14.48 4.26
CA ARG A 106 5.76 14.09 3.01
C ARG A 106 5.75 12.57 2.88
N LEU A 107 4.56 12.01 2.79
CA LEU A 107 4.32 10.61 2.47
C LEU A 107 3.87 10.52 1.00
N GLU A 108 4.56 9.70 0.21
CA GLU A 108 4.31 9.54 -1.23
C GLU A 108 3.58 8.23 -1.54
N TRP A 109 2.83 8.26 -2.63
CA TRP A 109 2.27 7.09 -3.28
C TRP A 109 2.44 7.23 -4.79
N LYS A 110 3.02 6.23 -5.43
CA LYS A 110 3.24 6.23 -6.88
C LYS A 110 2.67 4.96 -7.51
N CYS A 111 2.04 5.10 -8.67
CA CYS A 111 1.58 3.95 -9.42
C CYS A 111 1.70 4.18 -10.93
N ASN A 112 1.65 3.07 -11.69
CA ASN A 112 1.47 3.16 -13.12
C ASN A 112 0.15 3.92 -13.41
N ASN A 113 0.19 4.92 -14.29
CA ASN A 113 -0.98 5.75 -14.61
C ASN A 113 -2.15 4.93 -15.19
N GLY A 114 -1.88 3.76 -15.78
CA GLY A 114 -2.89 2.79 -16.20
C GLY A 114 -3.48 1.94 -15.07
N ASN A 115 -2.93 1.99 -13.85
CA ASN A 115 -3.42 1.22 -12.69
C ASN A 115 -4.57 1.95 -11.99
N ALA A 116 -5.78 1.84 -12.54
CA ALA A 116 -6.96 2.49 -11.99
C ALA A 116 -7.26 2.07 -10.54
N ARG A 117 -6.97 0.80 -10.16
CA ARG A 117 -7.17 0.32 -8.78
C ARG A 117 -6.29 1.07 -7.78
N SER A 118 -5.00 1.26 -8.12
CA SER A 118 -4.05 1.95 -7.26
C SER A 118 -4.32 3.45 -7.16
N LYS A 119 -4.74 4.08 -8.27
CA LYS A 119 -5.16 5.49 -8.28
C LYS A 119 -6.36 5.70 -7.35
N TYR A 120 -7.40 4.90 -7.51
CA TYR A 120 -8.58 4.94 -6.64
C TYR A 120 -8.22 4.69 -5.17
N ALA A 121 -7.30 3.74 -4.89
CA ALA A 121 -6.85 3.47 -3.53
C ALA A 121 -6.15 4.69 -2.92
N ALA A 122 -5.24 5.34 -3.65
CA ALA A 122 -4.54 6.53 -3.18
C ALA A 122 -5.53 7.65 -2.80
N GLU A 123 -6.44 7.99 -3.72
CA GLU A 123 -7.46 9.02 -3.51
C GLU A 123 -8.39 8.69 -2.33
N ARG A 124 -8.87 7.44 -2.27
CA ARG A 124 -9.69 6.96 -1.15
C ARG A 124 -8.97 7.07 0.19
N LEU A 125 -7.67 6.76 0.23
CA LEU A 125 -6.83 6.82 1.44
C LEU A 125 -6.46 8.27 1.84
N GLY A 126 -6.78 9.25 1.01
CA GLY A 126 -6.57 10.68 1.33
C GLY A 126 -5.32 11.28 0.70
N PHE A 127 -4.65 10.56 -0.19
CA PHE A 127 -3.56 11.12 -0.95
C PHE A 127 -4.09 12.09 -2.03
N SER A 128 -3.46 13.24 -2.16
CA SER A 128 -3.74 14.24 -3.18
C SER A 128 -2.95 13.93 -4.46
N PHE A 129 -3.62 13.97 -5.62
CA PHE A 129 -2.98 13.79 -6.92
C PHE A 129 -2.14 15.02 -7.28
N GLU A 130 -0.90 14.80 -7.75
CA GLU A 130 0.04 15.87 -8.10
C GLU A 130 0.37 15.95 -9.59
N GLY A 131 0.25 14.85 -10.32
CA GLY A 131 0.52 14.84 -11.74
C GLY A 131 0.98 13.50 -12.29
N VAL A 132 1.33 13.48 -13.57
CA VAL A 132 1.83 12.31 -14.28
C VAL A 132 3.20 12.59 -14.89
N PHE A 133 4.17 11.77 -14.54
CA PHE A 133 5.45 11.73 -15.24
C PHE A 133 5.33 10.82 -16.45
N ARG A 134 5.35 11.42 -17.64
CA ARG A 134 5.25 10.68 -18.90
C ARG A 134 6.56 10.00 -19.24
N GLN A 135 6.49 8.76 -19.75
CA GLN A 135 7.66 7.92 -20.11
C GLN A 135 8.70 7.84 -18.97
N HIS A 136 8.19 7.73 -17.72
CA HIS A 136 9.04 7.81 -16.53
C HIS A 136 9.94 6.59 -16.36
N MET A 137 9.44 5.40 -16.70
CA MET A 137 10.16 4.15 -16.51
C MET A 137 9.83 3.16 -17.61
N VAL A 138 10.69 2.13 -17.75
CA VAL A 138 10.37 0.90 -18.47
C VAL A 138 10.24 -0.23 -17.44
N VAL A 139 9.09 -0.88 -17.40
CA VAL A 139 8.79 -1.98 -16.47
C VAL A 139 8.35 -3.20 -17.28
N LYS A 140 9.02 -4.34 -17.11
CA LYS A 140 8.76 -5.57 -17.90
C LYS A 140 8.72 -5.33 -19.42
N GLY A 141 9.61 -4.46 -19.91
CA GLY A 141 9.69 -4.11 -21.32
C GLY A 141 8.61 -3.15 -21.84
N GLN A 142 7.74 -2.65 -20.98
CA GLN A 142 6.65 -1.75 -21.32
C GLN A 142 6.86 -0.34 -20.76
N ASN A 143 6.42 0.67 -21.50
CA ASN A 143 6.42 2.03 -21.00
C ASN A 143 5.55 2.16 -19.76
N ARG A 144 6.05 2.90 -18.77
CA ARG A 144 5.29 3.27 -17.58
C ARG A 144 5.29 4.80 -17.43
N ASP A 145 4.14 5.39 -17.64
CA ASP A 145 3.82 6.71 -17.10
C ASP A 145 3.47 6.56 -15.62
N THR A 146 3.98 7.43 -14.76
CA THR A 146 3.77 7.32 -13.32
C THR A 146 2.90 8.45 -12.79
N ALA A 147 1.76 8.08 -12.22
CA ALA A 147 0.92 8.99 -11.44
C ALA A 147 1.50 9.15 -10.02
N TRP A 148 1.58 10.40 -9.56
CA TRP A 148 2.13 10.81 -8.28
C TRP A 148 1.05 11.34 -7.37
N TYR A 149 1.13 10.95 -6.11
CA TYR A 149 0.23 11.33 -5.03
C TYR A 149 1.01 11.57 -3.74
N SER A 150 0.50 12.42 -2.87
CA SER A 150 1.11 12.67 -1.56
C SER A 150 0.08 12.96 -0.48
N ILE A 151 0.52 12.78 0.78
CA ILE A 151 -0.06 13.39 1.98
C ILE A 151 1.05 14.20 2.63
N LEU A 152 0.75 15.43 3.06
CA LEU A 152 1.68 16.29 3.77
C LEU A 152 1.46 16.20 5.29
N ASP A 153 2.49 16.54 6.06
CA ASP A 153 2.43 16.58 7.53
C ASP A 153 1.34 17.52 8.05
N SER A 154 1.10 18.63 7.34
CA SER A 154 0.02 19.59 7.65
C SER A 154 -1.39 19.02 7.42
N GLU A 155 -1.54 18.03 6.54
CA GLU A 155 -2.81 17.36 6.21
C GLU A 155 -3.06 16.14 7.11
N TRP A 156 -1.97 15.52 7.58
CA TRP A 156 -2.03 14.27 8.32
C TRP A 156 -2.92 14.28 9.56
N PRO A 157 -2.96 15.33 10.42
CA PRO A 157 -3.83 15.32 11.59
C PRO A 157 -5.31 15.07 11.28
N ALA A 158 -5.84 15.70 10.24
CA ALA A 158 -7.23 15.48 9.80
C ALA A 158 -7.42 14.11 9.15
N ILE A 159 -6.49 13.70 8.29
CA ILE A 159 -6.53 12.42 7.59
C ILE A 159 -6.38 11.26 8.58
N GLY A 160 -5.42 11.34 9.51
CA GLY A 160 -5.18 10.33 10.55
C GLY A 160 -6.39 10.15 11.46
N ALA A 161 -6.98 11.24 11.93
CA ALA A 161 -8.22 11.20 12.70
C ALA A 161 -9.39 10.59 11.91
N GLY A 162 -9.44 10.82 10.59
CA GLY A 162 -10.39 10.17 9.70
C GLY A 162 -10.21 8.65 9.63
N PHE A 163 -8.97 8.17 9.57
CA PHE A 163 -8.67 6.74 9.64
C PHE A 163 -9.10 6.12 10.97
N GLU A 164 -8.82 6.78 12.10
CA GLU A 164 -9.19 6.29 13.43
C GLU A 164 -10.70 6.17 13.58
N ARG A 165 -11.45 7.20 13.14
CA ARG A 165 -12.92 7.13 13.12
C ARG A 165 -13.45 6.04 12.21
N TRP A 166 -12.82 5.87 11.02
CA TRP A 166 -13.27 4.87 10.07
C TRP A 166 -13.01 3.44 10.57
N LEU A 167 -11.88 3.21 11.26
CA LEU A 167 -11.49 1.90 11.80
C LEU A 167 -12.15 1.57 13.13
N SER A 168 -12.88 2.50 13.76
CA SER A 168 -13.54 2.25 15.04
C SER A 168 -14.66 1.20 14.91
N ASP A 169 -14.94 0.48 16.01
CA ASP A 169 -16.01 -0.52 16.08
C ASP A 169 -17.39 0.09 15.80
N GLU A 170 -17.58 1.38 16.10
CA GLU A 170 -18.82 2.11 15.79
C GLU A 170 -19.06 2.26 14.29
N ASN A 171 -17.98 2.29 13.50
CA ASN A 171 -18.07 2.40 12.05
C ASN A 171 -17.96 1.05 11.33
N GLN A 172 -17.30 0.06 11.91
CA GLN A 172 -17.14 -1.28 11.36
C GLN A 172 -18.10 -2.24 12.06
N THR A 173 -19.32 -2.35 11.54
CA THR A 173 -20.36 -3.22 12.09
C THR A 173 -20.44 -4.54 11.33
N ASP A 174 -21.18 -5.52 11.87
CA ASP A 174 -21.44 -6.79 11.20
C ASP A 174 -22.14 -6.63 9.84
N SER A 175 -22.89 -5.53 9.66
CA SER A 175 -23.55 -5.18 8.40
C SER A 175 -22.63 -4.41 7.42
N GLY A 176 -21.40 -4.12 7.79
CA GLY A 176 -20.42 -3.37 7.01
C GLY A 176 -20.10 -2.00 7.61
N GLN A 177 -19.39 -1.16 6.83
CA GLN A 177 -19.06 0.20 7.27
C GLN A 177 -20.30 1.11 7.27
N VAL A 178 -20.42 1.95 8.30
CA VAL A 178 -21.52 2.93 8.42
C VAL A 178 -21.23 4.18 7.58
N ARG A 179 -19.99 4.68 7.62
CA ARG A 179 -19.51 5.84 6.84
C ARG A 179 -18.31 5.45 6.00
N THR A 180 -18.19 6.10 4.85
CA THR A 180 -16.98 5.99 4.02
C THR A 180 -15.79 6.67 4.71
N LEU A 181 -14.57 6.33 4.29
CA LEU A 181 -13.37 6.98 4.82
C LEU A 181 -13.33 8.49 4.50
N ALA A 182 -13.90 8.90 3.37
CA ALA A 182 -14.03 10.32 3.02
C ALA A 182 -14.94 11.07 4.00
N GLU A 183 -16.11 10.52 4.32
CA GLU A 183 -17.04 11.09 5.31
C GLU A 183 -16.45 11.13 6.73
N CYS A 184 -15.54 10.20 7.05
CA CYS A 184 -14.83 10.20 8.31
C CYS A 184 -13.72 11.26 8.39
N ARG A 185 -13.26 11.80 7.26
CA ARG A 185 -12.29 12.91 7.27
C ARG A 185 -12.91 14.28 7.50
N GLY A 186 -14.20 14.45 7.21
CA GLY A 186 -14.95 15.71 7.36
C GLY A 186 -14.99 16.48 6.07
#